data_9750095fe77f175eaab80c7bb5ffefab
#
_entry.id   9750095fe77f175eaab80c7bb5ffefab
#
_cell.length_a   1.000
_cell.length_b   1.000
_cell.length_c   1.000
_cell.angle_alpha   90.00
_cell.angle_beta   90.00
_cell.angle_gamma   90.00
#
_symmetry.space_group_name_H-M   'P 1'
#
loop_
_entity.id
_entity.type
_entity.pdbx_description
1 polymer ?
#
loop_
_entity_poly.entity_id
_entity_poly.type
_entity_poly.pdbx_seq_one_letter_code
_entity_poly.pdbx_strand_id
1 'polypeptide(L)'
;MILVIANPKSGYLKTHNAGASLAGIHSILGNSGHVALTQNTQELENALRLYEYKPPTVIVPFGGDGTVSAVLGAAAKVWGEHAIPAIFPVHAGTMNMIAWDAYPKTAPLKALQWLVENQASTHLHSTPRYPIKTSGQQYGFVFGFGVTVNFMHAYYSLGSGPIAATKLLAKIAWGIIRRSQFVENLFSTVKGQQSRDNATPQRFAWQACLALSIQCLPLRFRVSTSGGPLANQDMCLIAGVPNKLALVVNLLRIWLGRMPHSVGVERSTIHRIDFQFDSPTAWQLDGDVHAPLSSIQISSAQAVQFVAME
;
A
#
# COMPACT_ATOMS: atom_id res chain seq x y z
N MET A 1 6.20 -4.90 -24.96
CA MET A 1 4.91 -4.17 -25.05
C MET A 1 4.52 -3.68 -23.66
N ILE A 2 4.14 -2.41 -23.55
CA ILE A 2 3.67 -1.78 -22.32
C ILE A 2 2.13 -1.83 -22.27
N LEU A 3 1.54 -2.19 -21.12
CA LEU A 3 0.10 -2.10 -20.89
C LEU A 3 -0.18 -1.08 -19.80
N VAL A 4 -0.84 0.02 -20.13
CA VAL A 4 -1.28 1.03 -19.17
C VAL A 4 -2.69 0.70 -18.71
N ILE A 5 -2.87 0.50 -17.40
CA ILE A 5 -4.18 0.36 -16.76
C ILE A 5 -4.54 1.71 -16.15
N ALA A 6 -5.42 2.44 -16.80
CA ALA A 6 -5.82 3.77 -16.36
C ALA A 6 -7.13 3.72 -15.56
N ASN A 7 -7.05 4.20 -14.30
CA ASN A 7 -8.23 4.33 -13.44
C ASN A 7 -8.77 5.77 -13.51
N PRO A 8 -9.93 6.02 -14.15
CA PRO A 8 -10.50 7.37 -14.28
C PRO A 8 -10.86 7.99 -12.93
N LYS A 9 -11.00 7.19 -11.86
CA LYS A 9 -11.24 7.65 -10.49
C LYS A 9 -9.95 8.06 -9.76
N SER A 10 -8.78 7.94 -10.39
CA SER A 10 -7.49 8.34 -9.77
C SER A 10 -7.41 9.84 -9.53
N GLY A 11 -6.61 10.24 -8.54
CA GLY A 11 -6.45 11.66 -8.19
C GLY A 11 -5.96 12.51 -9.36
N TYR A 12 -5.01 12.02 -10.15
CA TYR A 12 -4.46 12.72 -11.30
C TYR A 12 -5.52 12.92 -12.40
N LEU A 13 -6.22 11.87 -12.82
CA LEU A 13 -7.21 11.95 -13.88
C LEU A 13 -8.45 12.77 -13.47
N LYS A 14 -8.81 12.80 -12.18
CA LYS A 14 -9.89 13.65 -11.67
C LYS A 14 -9.54 15.14 -11.66
N THR A 15 -8.30 15.50 -11.36
CA THR A 15 -7.88 16.90 -11.19
C THR A 15 -7.37 17.54 -12.48
N HIS A 16 -6.90 16.73 -13.42
CA HIS A 16 -6.49 17.16 -14.75
C HIS A 16 -7.55 16.69 -15.76
N ASN A 17 -7.79 17.45 -16.82
CA ASN A 17 -8.73 17.04 -17.86
C ASN A 17 -8.46 15.59 -18.29
N ALA A 18 -9.37 14.68 -17.93
CA ALA A 18 -9.18 13.24 -18.15
C ALA A 18 -8.97 12.91 -19.64
N GLY A 19 -9.72 13.57 -20.54
CA GLY A 19 -9.56 13.41 -21.98
C GLY A 19 -8.19 13.84 -22.49
N ALA A 20 -7.70 14.99 -22.06
CA ALA A 20 -6.36 15.47 -22.42
C ALA A 20 -5.27 14.57 -21.85
N SER A 21 -5.45 14.09 -20.61
CA SER A 21 -4.50 13.16 -19.97
C SER A 21 -4.44 11.82 -20.69
N LEU A 22 -5.58 11.27 -21.10
CA LEU A 22 -5.64 10.02 -21.86
C LEU A 22 -5.06 10.20 -23.27
N ALA A 23 -5.35 11.31 -23.96
CA ALA A 23 -4.70 11.63 -25.23
C ALA A 23 -3.17 11.73 -25.09
N GLY A 24 -2.69 12.33 -23.99
CA GLY A 24 -1.26 12.37 -23.66
C GLY A 24 -0.66 10.98 -23.46
N ILE A 25 -1.34 10.09 -22.74
CA ILE A 25 -0.92 8.69 -22.54
C ILE A 25 -0.83 7.98 -23.90
N HIS A 26 -1.86 8.07 -24.74
CA HIS A 26 -1.87 7.47 -26.08
C HIS A 26 -0.74 8.02 -26.97
N SER A 27 -0.54 9.33 -26.96
CA SER A 27 0.53 9.98 -27.73
C SER A 27 1.92 9.50 -27.32
N ILE A 28 2.16 9.36 -26.00
CA ILE A 28 3.45 8.88 -25.46
C ILE A 28 3.67 7.41 -25.82
N LEU A 29 2.66 6.56 -25.67
CA LEU A 29 2.77 5.13 -25.94
C LEU A 29 2.99 4.82 -27.43
N GLY A 30 2.31 5.54 -28.33
CA GLY A 30 2.35 5.24 -29.77
C GLY A 30 2.16 3.75 -30.04
N ASN A 31 3.11 3.14 -30.75
CA ASN A 31 3.12 1.69 -31.06
C ASN A 31 3.76 0.83 -29.94
N SER A 32 4.24 1.43 -28.86
CA SER A 32 4.95 0.73 -27.79
C SER A 32 4.03 -0.03 -26.83
N GLY A 33 2.72 0.29 -26.84
CA GLY A 33 1.79 -0.31 -25.90
C GLY A 33 0.32 0.03 -26.11
N HIS A 34 -0.48 -0.40 -25.16
CA HIS A 34 -1.92 -0.20 -25.16
C HIS A 34 -2.40 0.43 -23.85
N VAL A 35 -3.57 1.07 -23.91
CA VAL A 35 -4.25 1.65 -22.74
C VAL A 35 -5.57 0.91 -22.52
N ALA A 36 -5.79 0.43 -21.31
CA ALA A 36 -7.08 -0.09 -20.86
C ALA A 36 -7.64 0.83 -19.77
N LEU A 37 -8.85 1.33 -19.98
CA LEU A 37 -9.61 2.06 -18.96
C LEU A 37 -10.39 1.07 -18.13
N THR A 38 -10.22 1.12 -16.80
CA THR A 38 -10.90 0.19 -15.89
C THR A 38 -11.45 0.94 -14.67
N GLN A 39 -12.71 0.72 -14.35
CA GLN A 39 -13.41 1.38 -13.25
C GLN A 39 -13.66 0.45 -12.06
N ASN A 40 -13.54 -0.85 -12.27
CA ASN A 40 -13.77 -1.90 -11.30
C ASN A 40 -12.88 -3.13 -11.58
N THR A 41 -12.84 -4.06 -10.63
CA THR A 41 -12.00 -5.25 -10.69
C THR A 41 -12.37 -6.17 -11.86
N GLN A 42 -13.65 -6.28 -12.21
CA GLN A 42 -14.09 -7.16 -13.31
C GLN A 42 -13.61 -6.65 -14.68
N GLU A 43 -13.72 -5.33 -14.92
CA GLU A 43 -13.18 -4.71 -16.12
C GLU A 43 -11.66 -4.89 -16.22
N LEU A 44 -10.97 -4.76 -15.07
CA LEU A 44 -9.54 -4.96 -14.99
C LEU A 44 -9.15 -6.42 -15.32
N GLU A 45 -9.79 -7.41 -14.73
CA GLU A 45 -9.56 -8.82 -15.04
C GLU A 45 -9.82 -9.11 -16.53
N ASN A 46 -10.90 -8.61 -17.09
CA ASN A 46 -11.22 -8.76 -18.51
C ASN A 46 -10.15 -8.13 -19.42
N ALA A 47 -9.68 -6.93 -19.06
CA ALA A 47 -8.61 -6.26 -19.80
C ALA A 47 -7.29 -7.06 -19.78
N LEU A 48 -6.92 -7.65 -18.64
CA LEU A 48 -5.72 -8.47 -18.52
C LEU A 48 -5.85 -9.81 -19.26
N ARG A 49 -7.03 -10.43 -19.28
CA ARG A 49 -7.27 -11.68 -20.01
C ARG A 49 -7.07 -11.58 -21.53
N LEU A 50 -7.18 -10.39 -22.11
CA LEU A 50 -6.84 -10.18 -23.52
C LEU A 50 -5.36 -10.49 -23.82
N TYR A 51 -4.53 -10.50 -22.79
CA TYR A 51 -3.08 -10.75 -22.86
C TYR A 51 -2.67 -12.04 -22.15
N GLU A 52 -3.61 -12.92 -21.83
CA GLU A 52 -3.36 -14.17 -21.07
C GLU A 52 -2.25 -15.03 -21.69
N TYR A 53 -2.27 -15.19 -23.02
CA TYR A 53 -1.29 -16.01 -23.75
C TYR A 53 -0.04 -15.26 -24.21
N LYS A 54 -0.07 -13.94 -24.16
CA LYS A 54 1.07 -13.07 -24.51
C LYS A 54 1.14 -11.89 -23.53
N PRO A 55 1.64 -12.13 -22.32
CA PRO A 55 1.71 -11.10 -21.30
C PRO A 55 2.50 -9.86 -21.75
N PRO A 56 2.13 -8.66 -21.28
CA PRO A 56 2.93 -7.46 -21.50
C PRO A 56 4.28 -7.59 -20.78
N THR A 57 5.30 -6.90 -21.26
CA THR A 57 6.59 -6.85 -20.56
C THR A 57 6.48 -6.05 -19.26
N VAL A 58 5.71 -4.94 -19.31
CA VAL A 58 5.49 -4.05 -18.18
C VAL A 58 4.03 -3.64 -18.13
N ILE A 59 3.43 -3.68 -16.93
CA ILE A 59 2.13 -3.08 -16.65
C ILE A 59 2.35 -1.76 -15.91
N VAL A 60 1.67 -0.71 -16.34
CA VAL A 60 1.69 0.62 -15.72
C VAL A 60 0.33 0.88 -15.07
N PRO A 61 0.18 0.68 -13.76
CA PRO A 61 -1.00 1.10 -13.01
C PRO A 61 -1.06 2.63 -12.98
N PHE A 62 -1.81 3.24 -13.90
CA PHE A 62 -1.97 4.69 -13.96
C PHE A 62 -3.07 5.14 -12.99
N GLY A 63 -2.71 5.14 -11.70
CA GLY A 63 -3.61 5.40 -10.58
C GLY A 63 -2.84 5.58 -9.27
N GLY A 64 -3.53 5.41 -8.15
CA GLY A 64 -2.92 5.40 -6.81
C GLY A 64 -2.59 3.99 -6.34
N ASP A 65 -2.21 3.89 -5.05
CA ASP A 65 -1.82 2.62 -4.41
C ASP A 65 -2.88 1.53 -4.58
N GLY A 66 -4.17 1.84 -4.38
CA GLY A 66 -5.26 0.89 -4.62
C GLY A 66 -5.37 0.39 -6.06
N THR A 67 -4.93 1.18 -7.07
CA THR A 67 -4.86 0.71 -8.45
C THR A 67 -3.73 -0.30 -8.63
N VAL A 68 -2.57 -0.08 -8.00
CA VAL A 68 -1.45 -1.02 -8.02
C VAL A 68 -1.88 -2.35 -7.39
N SER A 69 -2.50 -2.29 -6.22
CA SER A 69 -2.98 -3.47 -5.47
C SER A 69 -4.04 -4.25 -6.25
N ALA A 70 -4.99 -3.55 -6.90
CA ALA A 70 -5.99 -4.19 -7.77
C ALA A 70 -5.34 -4.87 -8.99
N VAL A 71 -4.36 -4.23 -9.62
CA VAL A 71 -3.60 -4.81 -10.75
C VAL A 71 -2.86 -6.05 -10.32
N LEU A 72 -2.21 -6.06 -9.16
CA LEU A 72 -1.52 -7.23 -8.63
C LEU A 72 -2.49 -8.40 -8.40
N GLY A 73 -3.64 -8.15 -7.77
CA GLY A 73 -4.66 -9.17 -7.54
C GLY A 73 -5.23 -9.75 -8.83
N ALA A 74 -5.55 -8.91 -9.80
CA ALA A 74 -6.06 -9.34 -11.10
C ALA A 74 -4.98 -10.09 -11.91
N ALA A 75 -3.75 -9.61 -11.90
CA ALA A 75 -2.62 -10.24 -12.58
C ALA A 75 -2.32 -11.64 -12.00
N ALA A 76 -2.35 -11.78 -10.68
CA ALA A 76 -2.16 -13.07 -10.01
C ALA A 76 -3.26 -14.09 -10.40
N LYS A 77 -4.50 -13.64 -10.61
CA LYS A 77 -5.60 -14.50 -11.08
C LYS A 77 -5.43 -14.94 -12.55
N VAL A 78 -4.90 -14.03 -13.40
CA VAL A 78 -4.78 -14.31 -14.85
C VAL A 78 -3.54 -15.14 -15.16
N TRP A 79 -2.40 -14.81 -14.57
CA TRP A 79 -1.12 -15.45 -14.90
C TRP A 79 -0.52 -16.29 -13.78
N GLY A 80 -1.11 -16.28 -12.59
CA GLY A 80 -0.50 -16.87 -11.39
C GLY A 80 0.57 -15.94 -10.77
N GLU A 81 0.86 -16.16 -9.50
CA GLU A 81 1.76 -15.30 -8.71
C GLU A 81 3.20 -15.26 -9.25
N HIS A 82 3.68 -16.35 -9.86
CA HIS A 82 5.04 -16.44 -10.39
C HIS A 82 5.24 -15.83 -11.78
N ALA A 83 4.15 -15.46 -12.46
CA ALA A 83 4.18 -14.97 -13.84
C ALA A 83 3.62 -13.55 -14.00
N ILE A 84 3.53 -12.80 -12.90
CA ILE A 84 3.09 -11.41 -12.94
C ILE A 84 4.14 -10.59 -13.71
N PRO A 85 3.75 -9.88 -14.79
CA PRO A 85 4.65 -8.97 -15.50
C PRO A 85 5.24 -7.89 -14.59
N ALA A 86 6.35 -7.29 -14.99
CA ALA A 86 6.93 -6.20 -14.24
C ALA A 86 5.94 -5.03 -14.07
N ILE A 87 5.93 -4.42 -12.91
CA ILE A 87 5.04 -3.30 -12.57
C ILE A 87 5.84 -2.00 -12.58
N PHE A 88 5.33 -0.97 -13.24
CA PHE A 88 5.85 0.38 -13.16
C PHE A 88 4.80 1.31 -12.55
N PRO A 89 4.78 1.50 -11.21
CA PRO A 89 3.79 2.36 -10.56
C PRO A 89 4.07 3.82 -10.87
N VAL A 90 3.05 4.62 -11.16
CA VAL A 90 3.21 6.06 -11.40
C VAL A 90 2.53 6.88 -10.29
N HIS A 91 3.05 8.11 -10.06
CA HIS A 91 2.54 9.00 -9.00
C HIS A 91 1.20 9.66 -9.40
N ALA A 92 0.20 8.86 -9.79
CA ALA A 92 -1.10 9.34 -10.25
C ALA A 92 -2.22 9.29 -9.20
N GLY A 93 -1.92 8.83 -7.98
CA GLY A 93 -2.83 8.80 -6.83
C GLY A 93 -2.62 9.98 -5.88
N THR A 94 -3.27 9.91 -4.72
CA THR A 94 -3.19 10.92 -3.66
C THR A 94 -1.98 10.71 -2.74
N MET A 95 -1.72 9.48 -2.29
CA MET A 95 -0.63 9.14 -1.36
C MET A 95 0.60 8.59 -2.09
N ASN A 96 0.40 7.71 -3.08
CA ASN A 96 1.44 7.14 -3.92
C ASN A 96 2.59 6.46 -3.14
N MET A 97 2.27 5.77 -2.05
CA MET A 97 3.25 5.12 -1.19
C MET A 97 4.15 4.15 -1.96
N ILE A 98 3.53 3.33 -2.80
CA ILE A 98 4.20 2.30 -3.59
C ILE A 98 5.13 2.92 -4.64
N ALA A 99 4.66 3.97 -5.32
CA ALA A 99 5.49 4.68 -6.29
C ALA A 99 6.66 5.43 -5.63
N TRP A 100 6.44 6.01 -4.44
CA TRP A 100 7.49 6.63 -3.63
C TRP A 100 8.56 5.65 -3.14
N ASP A 101 8.18 4.40 -2.90
CA ASP A 101 9.11 3.34 -2.52
C ASP A 101 9.96 2.86 -3.70
N ALA A 102 9.48 3.05 -4.93
CA ALA A 102 10.16 2.64 -6.15
C ALA A 102 11.13 3.69 -6.69
N TYR A 103 10.73 4.98 -6.73
CA TYR A 103 11.58 6.06 -7.26
C TYR A 103 11.09 7.45 -6.79
N PRO A 104 11.93 8.52 -6.92
CA PRO A 104 11.57 9.89 -6.54
C PRO A 104 10.36 10.42 -7.31
N LYS A 105 9.66 11.40 -6.72
CA LYS A 105 8.46 12.00 -7.31
C LYS A 105 8.71 12.53 -8.72
N THR A 106 7.98 11.97 -9.66
CA THR A 106 8.00 12.36 -11.07
C THR A 106 6.57 12.54 -11.56
N ALA A 107 6.35 13.52 -12.44
CA ALA A 107 5.02 13.71 -13.06
C ALA A 107 4.62 12.44 -13.84
N PRO A 108 3.36 11.94 -13.71
CA PRO A 108 2.96 10.64 -14.28
C PRO A 108 3.25 10.47 -15.77
N LEU A 109 2.97 11.50 -16.58
CA LEU A 109 3.26 11.45 -18.02
C LEU A 109 4.76 11.46 -18.34
N LYS A 110 5.57 12.19 -17.55
CA LYS A 110 7.04 12.16 -17.69
C LYS A 110 7.61 10.80 -17.31
N ALA A 111 7.08 10.17 -16.26
CA ALA A 111 7.48 8.82 -15.90
C ALA A 111 7.13 7.81 -16.99
N LEU A 112 5.94 7.90 -17.58
CA LEU A 112 5.54 7.06 -18.71
C LEU A 112 6.42 7.28 -19.92
N GLN A 113 6.73 8.53 -20.26
CA GLN A 113 7.63 8.88 -21.37
C GLN A 113 9.00 8.26 -21.16
N TRP A 114 9.58 8.40 -19.96
CA TRP A 114 10.86 7.76 -19.62
C TRP A 114 10.80 6.24 -19.80
N LEU A 115 9.72 5.58 -19.38
CA LEU A 115 9.57 4.13 -19.57
C LEU A 115 9.56 3.75 -21.04
N VAL A 116 8.83 4.48 -21.89
CA VAL A 116 8.76 4.23 -23.34
C VAL A 116 10.14 4.41 -24.01
N GLU A 117 10.87 5.47 -23.66
CA GLU A 117 12.19 5.76 -24.20
C GLU A 117 13.22 4.68 -23.79
N ASN A 118 13.07 4.09 -22.60
CA ASN A 118 14.01 3.12 -22.05
C ASN A 118 13.56 1.65 -22.18
N GLN A 119 12.37 1.36 -22.72
CA GLN A 119 11.83 0.00 -22.79
C GLN A 119 12.68 -1.00 -23.60
N ALA A 120 13.44 -0.48 -24.59
CA ALA A 120 14.35 -1.30 -25.40
C ALA A 120 15.73 -1.49 -24.74
N SER A 121 16.01 -0.78 -23.66
CA SER A 121 17.24 -0.95 -22.91
C SER A 121 17.25 -2.33 -22.26
N THR A 122 18.32 -3.08 -22.43
CA THR A 122 18.55 -4.36 -21.76
C THR A 122 18.69 -4.22 -20.24
N HIS A 123 18.62 -2.99 -19.71
CA HIS A 123 18.90 -2.61 -18.33
C HIS A 123 17.78 -1.78 -17.70
N LEU A 124 16.50 -2.08 -17.99
CA LEU A 124 15.45 -1.56 -17.11
C LEU A 124 15.72 -2.08 -15.69
N HIS A 125 16.22 -1.19 -14.83
CA HIS A 125 16.50 -1.53 -13.45
C HIS A 125 15.18 -1.91 -12.77
N SER A 126 15.06 -3.13 -12.30
CA SER A 126 13.90 -3.59 -11.53
C SER A 126 14.34 -4.15 -10.20
N THR A 127 13.53 -3.90 -9.18
CA THR A 127 13.75 -4.43 -7.84
C THR A 127 12.58 -5.31 -7.42
N PRO A 128 12.85 -6.47 -6.79
CA PRO A 128 11.78 -7.32 -6.29
C PRO A 128 11.05 -6.62 -5.14
N ARG A 129 9.71 -6.71 -5.15
CA ARG A 129 8.84 -6.33 -4.05
C ARG A 129 7.94 -7.49 -3.70
N TYR A 130 7.71 -7.70 -2.42
CA TYR A 130 6.93 -8.81 -1.89
C TYR A 130 5.60 -8.26 -1.34
N PRO A 131 4.51 -8.30 -2.12
CA PRO A 131 3.22 -7.82 -1.64
C PRO A 131 2.72 -8.64 -0.45
N ILE A 132 1.92 -8.03 0.39
CA ILE A 132 1.11 -8.72 1.40
C ILE A 132 -0.08 -9.35 0.68
N LYS A 133 -0.31 -10.64 0.90
CA LYS A 133 -1.46 -11.39 0.41
C LYS A 133 -2.37 -11.73 1.58
N THR A 134 -3.67 -11.46 1.44
CA THR A 134 -4.69 -11.89 2.41
C THR A 134 -5.29 -13.25 2.05
N SER A 135 -5.93 -13.91 3.02
CA SER A 135 -6.72 -15.14 2.77
C SER A 135 -7.83 -14.95 1.74
N GLY A 136 -8.32 -13.72 1.55
CA GLY A 136 -9.27 -13.33 0.50
C GLY A 136 -8.66 -13.08 -0.88
N GLN A 137 -7.39 -13.45 -1.11
CA GLN A 137 -6.64 -13.23 -2.35
C GLN A 137 -6.54 -11.75 -2.76
N GLN A 138 -6.52 -10.85 -1.80
CA GLN A 138 -6.23 -9.44 -2.01
C GLN A 138 -4.75 -9.19 -1.80
N TYR A 139 -4.18 -8.29 -2.58
CA TYR A 139 -2.76 -7.93 -2.56
C TYR A 139 -2.60 -6.47 -2.20
N GLY A 140 -1.58 -6.17 -1.40
CA GLY A 140 -1.24 -4.81 -1.00
C GLY A 140 0.13 -4.76 -0.34
N PHE A 141 0.47 -3.64 0.31
CA PHE A 141 1.79 -3.44 0.92
C PHE A 141 1.71 -2.96 2.37
N VAL A 142 0.54 -2.48 2.77
CA VAL A 142 0.30 -1.94 4.11
C VAL A 142 -1.01 -2.50 4.64
N PHE A 143 -0.94 -3.47 5.53
CA PHE A 143 -2.10 -4.05 6.22
C PHE A 143 -2.19 -3.49 7.64
N GLY A 144 -3.40 -3.33 8.16
CA GLY A 144 -3.58 -2.98 9.57
C GLY A 144 -4.99 -3.04 10.09
N PHE A 145 -5.11 -3.01 11.43
CA PHE A 145 -6.38 -2.89 12.16
C PHE A 145 -6.21 -2.05 13.43
N GLY A 146 -7.30 -1.80 14.13
CA GLY A 146 -7.30 -0.93 15.31
C GLY A 146 -7.10 0.54 14.95
N VAL A 147 -6.12 1.21 15.56
CA VAL A 147 -5.88 2.64 15.33
C VAL A 147 -5.67 2.98 13.86
N THR A 148 -5.14 2.07 13.06
CA THR A 148 -4.90 2.31 11.62
C THR A 148 -6.22 2.46 10.85
N VAL A 149 -7.21 1.63 11.13
CA VAL A 149 -8.55 1.72 10.56
C VAL A 149 -9.29 2.96 11.06
N ASN A 150 -9.27 3.20 12.38
CA ASN A 150 -9.92 4.36 12.98
C ASN A 150 -9.31 5.68 12.46
N PHE A 151 -7.99 5.69 12.21
CA PHE A 151 -7.30 6.80 11.55
C PHE A 151 -7.82 7.02 10.13
N MET A 152 -8.00 5.96 9.33
CA MET A 152 -8.52 6.08 7.98
C MET A 152 -9.94 6.62 7.95
N HIS A 153 -10.83 6.17 8.84
CA HIS A 153 -12.17 6.75 8.98
C HIS A 153 -12.13 8.23 9.32
N ALA A 154 -11.31 8.61 10.31
CA ALA A 154 -11.15 10.02 10.69
C ALA A 154 -10.50 10.87 9.58
N TYR A 155 -9.58 10.29 8.81
CA TYR A 155 -8.95 10.93 7.68
C TYR A 155 -9.94 11.23 6.55
N TYR A 156 -10.74 10.23 6.15
CA TYR A 156 -11.73 10.42 5.09
C TYR A 156 -12.86 11.37 5.49
N SER A 157 -13.19 11.48 6.78
CA SER A 157 -14.17 12.47 7.27
C SER A 157 -13.67 13.91 7.16
N LEU A 158 -12.36 14.14 7.13
CA LEU A 158 -11.73 15.47 6.97
C LEU A 158 -11.43 15.81 5.50
N GLY A 159 -11.71 14.91 4.57
CA GLY A 159 -11.38 15.01 3.16
C GLY A 159 -10.24 14.07 2.77
N SER A 160 -9.41 14.46 1.80
CA SER A 160 -8.29 13.66 1.34
C SER A 160 -7.05 14.52 1.05
N GLY A 161 -5.89 13.87 0.98
CA GLY A 161 -4.62 14.51 0.66
C GLY A 161 -3.78 14.92 1.88
N PRO A 162 -2.58 15.43 1.65
CA PRO A 162 -1.62 15.72 2.71
C PRO A 162 -2.13 16.72 3.78
N ILE A 163 -2.95 17.68 3.37
CA ILE A 163 -3.50 18.71 4.29
C ILE A 163 -4.46 18.06 5.30
N ALA A 164 -5.35 17.15 4.84
CA ALA A 164 -6.27 16.43 5.72
C ALA A 164 -5.50 15.57 6.72
N ALA A 165 -4.48 14.84 6.24
CA ALA A 165 -3.62 14.02 7.10
C ALA A 165 -2.87 14.85 8.16
N THR A 166 -2.30 16.00 7.78
CA THR A 166 -1.60 16.89 8.73
C THR A 166 -2.57 17.46 9.77
N LYS A 167 -3.77 17.90 9.35
CA LYS A 167 -4.81 18.38 10.28
C LYS A 167 -5.22 17.29 11.27
N LEU A 168 -5.38 16.05 10.79
CA LEU A 168 -5.73 14.92 11.65
C LEU A 168 -4.63 14.63 12.66
N LEU A 169 -3.36 14.58 12.24
CA LEU A 169 -2.22 14.39 13.16
C LEU A 169 -2.15 15.48 14.23
N ALA A 170 -2.36 16.74 13.87
CA ALA A 170 -2.42 17.85 14.84
C ALA A 170 -3.59 17.69 15.82
N LYS A 171 -4.78 17.29 15.32
CA LYS A 171 -5.95 17.00 16.15
C LYS A 171 -5.70 15.85 17.13
N ILE A 172 -5.03 14.78 16.67
CA ILE A 172 -4.66 13.65 17.52
C ILE A 172 -3.66 14.09 18.60
N ALA A 173 -2.59 14.78 18.21
CA ALA A 173 -1.59 15.27 19.16
C ALA A 173 -2.20 16.15 20.26
N TRP A 174 -3.04 17.11 19.86
CA TRP A 174 -3.78 17.95 20.80
C TRP A 174 -4.74 17.17 21.67
N GLY A 175 -5.46 16.19 21.08
CA GLY A 175 -6.40 15.31 21.80
C GLY A 175 -5.71 14.41 22.81
N ILE A 176 -4.48 13.96 22.56
CA ILE A 176 -3.66 13.18 23.50
C ILE A 176 -3.33 14.04 24.73
N ILE A 177 -2.88 15.28 24.52
CA ILE A 177 -2.55 16.21 25.60
C ILE A 177 -3.79 16.50 26.47
N ARG A 178 -4.97 16.65 25.83
CA ARG A 178 -6.23 16.95 26.53
C ARG A 178 -7.03 15.73 26.96
N ARG A 179 -6.54 14.51 26.73
CA ARG A 179 -7.23 13.25 27.03
C ARG A 179 -8.65 13.22 26.46
N SER A 180 -8.79 13.60 25.17
CA SER A 180 -10.10 13.72 24.53
C SER A 180 -10.71 12.37 24.23
N GLN A 181 -12.06 12.26 24.33
CA GLN A 181 -12.82 11.04 23.97
C GLN A 181 -12.55 10.60 22.53
N PHE A 182 -12.29 11.55 21.61
CA PHE A 182 -11.92 11.23 20.24
C PHE A 182 -10.64 10.37 20.17
N VAL A 183 -9.63 10.67 20.99
CA VAL A 183 -8.39 9.89 21.02
C VAL A 183 -8.62 8.53 21.69
N GLU A 184 -9.41 8.46 22.74
CA GLU A 184 -9.74 7.16 23.38
C GLU A 184 -10.45 6.23 22.39
N ASN A 185 -11.41 6.75 21.63
CA ASN A 185 -12.09 5.98 20.58
C ASN A 185 -11.14 5.57 19.45
N LEU A 186 -10.19 6.45 19.07
CA LEU A 186 -9.21 6.16 18.04
C LEU A 186 -8.31 4.97 18.42
N PHE A 187 -7.91 4.88 19.68
CA PHE A 187 -7.06 3.84 20.26
C PHE A 187 -7.85 2.73 20.95
N SER A 188 -8.99 2.34 20.39
CA SER A 188 -9.78 1.21 20.90
C SER A 188 -8.99 -0.10 20.83
N THR A 189 -9.17 -0.96 21.84
CA THR A 189 -8.44 -2.24 21.95
C THR A 189 -9.15 -3.33 21.16
N VAL A 190 -8.42 -4.00 20.29
CA VAL A 190 -8.80 -5.23 19.59
C VAL A 190 -8.20 -6.42 20.33
N LYS A 191 -9.01 -7.45 20.57
CA LYS A 191 -8.61 -8.67 21.29
C LYS A 191 -8.78 -9.90 20.39
N GLY A 192 -7.96 -10.91 20.64
CA GLY A 192 -8.02 -12.15 19.88
C GLY A 192 -6.84 -13.07 20.15
N GLN A 193 -6.64 -13.99 19.23
CA GLN A 193 -5.47 -14.86 19.15
C GLN A 193 -4.71 -14.61 17.86
N GLN A 194 -3.41 -14.74 17.89
CA GLN A 194 -2.54 -14.64 16.71
C GLN A 194 -1.54 -15.79 16.71
N SER A 195 -1.20 -16.27 15.51
CA SER A 195 -0.15 -17.25 15.28
C SER A 195 0.79 -16.72 14.21
N ARG A 196 2.08 -16.61 14.53
CA ARG A 196 3.13 -16.11 13.61
C ARG A 196 3.91 -17.32 13.09
N ASP A 197 4.09 -17.39 11.78
CA ASP A 197 4.93 -18.39 11.11
C ASP A 197 4.65 -19.84 11.59
N ASN A 198 3.37 -20.17 11.77
CA ASN A 198 2.86 -21.44 12.30
C ASN A 198 3.24 -21.75 13.76
N ALA A 199 3.67 -20.75 14.53
CA ALA A 199 3.90 -20.93 15.97
C ALA A 199 2.59 -21.14 16.73
N THR A 200 2.68 -21.59 17.98
CA THR A 200 1.52 -21.75 18.87
C THR A 200 0.73 -20.46 19.00
N PRO A 201 -0.60 -20.49 18.85
CA PRO A 201 -1.45 -19.32 18.99
C PRO A 201 -1.28 -18.63 20.35
N GLN A 202 -1.16 -17.31 20.33
CA GLN A 202 -0.99 -16.48 21.52
C GLN A 202 -2.12 -15.45 21.60
N ARG A 203 -2.61 -15.20 22.80
CA ARG A 203 -3.61 -14.14 23.05
C ARG A 203 -2.97 -12.77 22.87
N PHE A 204 -3.70 -11.84 22.30
CA PHE A 204 -3.32 -10.45 22.21
C PHE A 204 -4.44 -9.50 22.62
N ALA A 205 -4.05 -8.29 23.02
CA ALA A 205 -4.95 -7.15 23.26
C ALA A 205 -4.22 -5.90 22.77
N TRP A 206 -4.39 -5.56 21.48
CA TRP A 206 -3.65 -4.50 20.80
C TRP A 206 -4.55 -3.32 20.43
N GLN A 207 -4.01 -2.12 20.51
CA GLN A 207 -4.64 -0.91 19.98
C GLN A 207 -4.17 -0.59 18.56
N ALA A 208 -2.97 -1.04 18.20
CA ALA A 208 -2.37 -0.84 16.90
C ALA A 208 -1.83 -2.16 16.36
N CYS A 209 -2.12 -2.44 15.09
CA CYS A 209 -1.46 -3.47 14.30
C CYS A 209 -1.22 -2.91 12.90
N LEU A 210 0.02 -3.01 12.44
CA LEU A 210 0.46 -2.57 11.12
C LEU A 210 1.49 -3.57 10.61
N ALA A 211 1.20 -4.24 9.49
CA ALA A 211 2.15 -5.07 8.77
C ALA A 211 2.53 -4.37 7.46
N LEU A 212 3.81 -4.31 7.16
CA LEU A 212 4.40 -3.53 6.08
C LEU A 212 5.35 -4.37 5.25
N SER A 213 5.24 -4.28 3.94
CA SER A 213 6.23 -4.82 2.99
C SER A 213 6.92 -3.73 2.16
N ILE A 214 6.65 -2.45 2.47
CA ILE A 214 7.34 -1.27 1.92
C ILE A 214 7.86 -0.39 3.06
N GLN A 215 8.82 0.49 2.75
CA GLN A 215 9.44 1.38 3.74
C GLN A 215 8.80 2.77 3.80
N CYS A 216 8.10 3.17 2.76
CA CYS A 216 7.51 4.49 2.65
C CYS A 216 6.02 4.46 2.99
N LEU A 217 5.63 5.14 4.06
CA LEU A 217 4.24 5.34 4.49
C LEU A 217 3.72 6.72 4.05
N PRO A 218 2.40 6.99 4.20
CA PRO A 218 1.82 8.30 3.93
C PRO A 218 2.61 9.42 4.62
N LEU A 219 2.61 10.62 4.02
CA LEU A 219 3.38 11.78 4.49
C LEU A 219 4.90 11.54 4.59
N ARG A 220 5.42 10.55 3.85
CA ARG A 220 6.84 10.16 3.84
C ARG A 220 7.37 9.68 5.21
N PHE A 221 6.51 9.16 6.05
CA PHE A 221 6.99 8.41 7.21
C PHE A 221 7.81 7.24 6.72
N ARG A 222 8.99 7.06 7.29
CA ARG A 222 9.86 5.93 6.96
C ARG A 222 9.80 4.88 8.06
N VAL A 223 9.68 3.64 7.66
CA VAL A 223 9.87 2.53 8.57
C VAL A 223 11.30 2.03 8.35
N SER A 224 12.21 2.42 9.25
CA SER A 224 13.56 1.85 9.22
C SER A 224 13.48 0.38 9.60
N THR A 225 13.78 -0.52 8.69
CA THR A 225 14.07 -1.91 9.00
C THR A 225 15.54 -2.00 9.40
N SER A 226 15.82 -2.49 10.59
CA SER A 226 17.19 -2.77 11.03
C SER A 226 17.76 -3.94 10.19
N GLY A 227 18.21 -3.67 8.97
CA GLY A 227 18.73 -4.72 8.09
C GLY A 227 18.63 -4.39 6.59
N GLY A 228 18.28 -3.17 6.22
CA GLY A 228 18.13 -2.79 4.81
C GLY A 228 16.69 -2.95 4.29
N PRO A 229 16.46 -2.87 2.98
CA PRO A 229 15.16 -3.11 2.37
C PRO A 229 14.66 -4.50 2.80
N LEU A 230 13.33 -4.66 2.88
CA LEU A 230 12.66 -5.95 3.18
C LEU A 230 13.03 -6.97 2.08
N ALA A 231 14.27 -7.44 2.11
CA ALA A 231 14.91 -8.16 1.02
C ALA A 231 14.56 -9.66 1.00
N ASN A 232 13.96 -10.19 2.07
CA ASN A 232 13.87 -11.63 2.33
C ASN A 232 12.43 -12.14 2.41
N GLN A 233 11.51 -11.67 1.60
CA GLN A 233 10.10 -12.12 1.64
C GLN A 233 9.38 -11.89 2.98
N ASP A 234 9.90 -11.04 3.85
CA ASP A 234 9.34 -10.82 5.18
C ASP A 234 8.58 -9.50 5.26
N MET A 235 7.59 -9.46 6.13
CA MET A 235 6.84 -8.26 6.49
C MET A 235 7.35 -7.72 7.82
N CYS A 236 7.40 -6.39 7.96
CA CYS A 236 7.62 -5.75 9.25
C CYS A 236 6.27 -5.61 9.97
N LEU A 237 6.09 -6.34 11.07
CA LEU A 237 4.93 -6.19 11.96
C LEU A 237 5.26 -5.19 13.06
N ILE A 238 4.39 -4.20 13.25
CA ILE A 238 4.39 -3.24 14.34
C ILE A 238 3.05 -3.39 15.08
N ALA A 239 3.06 -3.89 16.29
CA ALA A 239 1.83 -4.18 17.01
C ALA A 239 1.94 -3.93 18.51
N GLY A 240 0.81 -3.66 19.18
CA GLY A 240 0.75 -3.49 20.61
C GLY A 240 -0.15 -2.37 21.10
N VAL A 241 0.14 -1.91 22.30
CA VAL A 241 -0.56 -0.80 22.99
C VAL A 241 0.39 0.40 23.02
N PRO A 242 0.26 1.35 22.07
CA PRO A 242 1.20 2.47 22.00
C PRO A 242 1.03 3.42 23.19
N ASN A 243 2.15 3.86 23.73
CA ASN A 243 2.17 5.00 24.64
C ASN A 243 1.85 6.27 23.85
N LYS A 244 0.64 6.76 23.98
CA LYS A 244 0.11 7.91 23.21
C LYS A 244 0.98 9.16 23.36
N LEU A 245 1.45 9.47 24.58
CA LEU A 245 2.30 10.62 24.82
C LEU A 245 3.69 10.47 24.18
N ALA A 246 4.28 9.28 24.29
CA ALA A 246 5.56 8.98 23.64
C ALA A 246 5.46 9.05 22.11
N LEU A 247 4.32 8.69 21.50
CA LEU A 247 4.06 8.90 20.07
C LEU A 247 4.18 10.37 19.69
N VAL A 248 3.54 11.28 20.44
CA VAL A 248 3.57 12.72 20.15
C VAL A 248 4.97 13.28 20.31
N VAL A 249 5.63 13.00 21.44
CA VAL A 249 6.97 13.52 21.74
C VAL A 249 8.01 13.02 20.73
N ASN A 250 7.83 11.81 20.21
CA ASN A 250 8.76 11.22 19.24
C ASN A 250 8.30 11.32 17.78
N LEU A 251 7.24 12.08 17.48
CA LEU A 251 6.65 12.13 16.13
C LEU A 251 7.70 12.42 15.03
N LEU A 252 8.60 13.38 15.28
CA LEU A 252 9.68 13.70 14.32
C LEU A 252 10.67 12.53 14.14
N ARG A 253 11.01 11.82 15.22
CA ARG A 253 11.89 10.64 15.15
C ARG A 253 11.22 9.51 14.39
N ILE A 254 9.92 9.28 14.65
CA ILE A 254 9.12 8.27 13.95
C ILE A 254 9.02 8.62 12.46
N TRP A 255 8.82 9.89 12.13
CA TRP A 255 8.81 10.37 10.75
C TRP A 255 10.13 10.09 10.01
N LEU A 256 11.26 10.21 10.72
CA LEU A 256 12.60 9.87 10.21
C LEU A 256 12.90 8.35 10.23
N GLY A 257 11.92 7.49 10.55
CA GLY A 257 12.08 6.04 10.62
C GLY A 257 12.71 5.51 11.91
N ARG A 258 12.84 6.33 12.93
CA ARG A 258 13.39 5.95 14.24
C ARG A 258 12.26 5.80 15.24
N MET A 259 11.85 4.56 15.53
CA MET A 259 10.80 4.28 16.52
C MET A 259 11.44 3.90 17.86
N PRO A 260 11.40 4.77 18.88
CA PRO A 260 11.96 4.46 20.20
C PRO A 260 11.15 3.39 20.93
N HIS A 261 11.80 2.59 21.77
CA HIS A 261 11.14 1.59 22.63
C HIS A 261 10.08 2.21 23.56
N SER A 262 10.24 3.49 23.94
CA SER A 262 9.26 4.23 24.77
C SER A 262 7.87 4.34 24.15
N VAL A 263 7.73 4.12 22.84
CA VAL A 263 6.43 4.11 22.15
C VAL A 263 5.57 2.91 22.55
N GLY A 264 6.16 1.83 23.09
CA GLY A 264 5.42 0.70 23.66
C GLY A 264 4.77 -0.23 22.63
N VAL A 265 5.24 -0.21 21.38
CA VAL A 265 4.86 -1.19 20.36
C VAL A 265 6.01 -2.16 20.12
N GLU A 266 5.64 -3.42 19.92
CA GLU A 266 6.57 -4.45 19.47
C GLU A 266 6.82 -4.28 17.97
N ARG A 267 8.04 -4.60 17.57
CA ARG A 267 8.43 -4.68 16.18
C ARG A 267 9.07 -6.03 15.92
N SER A 268 8.57 -6.75 14.92
CA SER A 268 9.08 -8.06 14.54
C SER A 268 9.04 -8.24 13.04
N THR A 269 9.84 -9.17 12.55
CA THR A 269 9.81 -9.61 11.15
C THR A 269 9.04 -10.92 11.10
N ILE A 270 8.10 -11.04 10.18
CA ILE A 270 7.23 -12.19 10.01
C ILE A 270 7.02 -12.49 8.53
N HIS A 271 6.85 -13.77 8.18
CA HIS A 271 6.48 -14.19 6.84
C HIS A 271 4.97 -14.36 6.70
N ARG A 272 4.32 -14.87 7.77
CA ARG A 272 2.89 -15.13 7.84
C ARG A 272 2.35 -14.82 9.23
N ILE A 273 1.12 -14.34 9.31
CA ILE A 273 0.39 -14.24 10.56
C ILE A 273 -1.09 -14.54 10.35
N ASP A 274 -1.64 -15.34 11.26
CA ASP A 274 -3.04 -15.70 11.32
C ASP A 274 -3.67 -14.99 12.51
N PHE A 275 -4.76 -14.26 12.28
CA PHE A 275 -5.54 -13.59 13.32
C PHE A 275 -6.90 -14.25 13.48
N GLN A 276 -7.29 -14.49 14.73
CA GLN A 276 -8.64 -14.85 15.12
C GLN A 276 -9.12 -13.82 16.15
N PHE A 277 -10.10 -13.02 15.79
CA PHE A 277 -10.61 -11.93 16.62
C PHE A 277 -11.73 -12.42 17.55
N ASP A 278 -11.80 -11.90 18.79
CA ASP A 278 -12.88 -12.20 19.75
C ASP A 278 -14.23 -11.62 19.28
N SER A 279 -14.19 -10.57 18.45
CA SER A 279 -15.35 -9.97 17.78
C SER A 279 -14.96 -9.50 16.37
N PRO A 280 -15.91 -9.50 15.41
CA PRO A 280 -15.61 -9.06 14.05
C PRO A 280 -14.90 -7.71 14.02
N THR A 281 -13.77 -7.65 13.37
CA THR A 281 -12.85 -6.51 13.37
C THR A 281 -12.66 -5.99 11.96
N ALA A 282 -12.85 -4.68 11.75
CA ALA A 282 -12.54 -4.01 10.52
C ALA A 282 -11.01 -3.92 10.32
N TRP A 283 -10.57 -4.03 9.09
CA TRP A 283 -9.17 -4.00 8.71
C TRP A 283 -8.96 -3.13 7.47
N GLN A 284 -7.74 -2.77 7.18
CA GLN A 284 -7.39 -1.98 6.02
C GLN A 284 -6.23 -2.60 5.24
N LEU A 285 -6.20 -2.35 3.91
CA LEU A 285 -5.10 -2.69 3.02
C LEU A 285 -4.84 -1.47 2.13
N ASP A 286 -3.62 -0.94 2.18
CA ASP A 286 -3.17 0.26 1.44
C ASP A 286 -4.07 1.50 1.63
N GLY A 287 -4.74 1.59 2.78
CA GLY A 287 -5.66 2.67 3.12
C GLY A 287 -7.13 2.41 2.78
N ASP A 288 -7.44 1.35 2.04
CA ASP A 288 -8.83 0.93 1.81
C ASP A 288 -9.34 0.12 3.01
N VAL A 289 -10.43 0.59 3.61
CA VAL A 289 -11.05 -0.06 4.78
C VAL A 289 -12.05 -1.12 4.31
N HIS A 290 -11.91 -2.31 4.87
CA HIS A 290 -12.72 -3.48 4.55
C HIS A 290 -13.68 -3.85 5.68
N ALA A 291 -14.75 -4.57 5.31
CA ALA A 291 -15.76 -5.05 6.23
C ALA A 291 -15.14 -5.92 7.35
N PRO A 292 -15.74 -5.89 8.57
CA PRO A 292 -15.26 -6.68 9.70
C PRO A 292 -15.25 -8.18 9.40
N LEU A 293 -14.18 -8.86 9.83
CA LEU A 293 -14.02 -10.32 9.77
C LEU A 293 -13.74 -10.88 11.17
N SER A 294 -14.15 -12.13 11.41
CA SER A 294 -13.80 -12.88 12.62
C SER A 294 -12.39 -13.46 12.59
N SER A 295 -11.85 -13.67 11.39
CA SER A 295 -10.48 -14.14 11.19
C SER A 295 -9.91 -13.63 9.88
N ILE A 296 -8.60 -13.41 9.84
CA ILE A 296 -7.86 -13.08 8.63
C ILE A 296 -6.44 -13.62 8.72
N GLN A 297 -5.95 -14.15 7.62
CA GLN A 297 -4.56 -14.50 7.44
C GLN A 297 -3.93 -13.51 6.49
N ILE A 298 -2.72 -13.10 6.79
CA ILE A 298 -1.86 -12.37 5.85
C ILE A 298 -0.51 -13.09 5.74
N SER A 299 0.06 -13.07 4.56
CA SER A 299 1.39 -13.61 4.29
C SER A 299 2.11 -12.78 3.24
N SER A 300 3.41 -12.89 3.20
CA SER A 300 4.19 -12.36 2.10
C SER A 300 3.90 -13.17 0.83
N ALA A 301 3.58 -12.51 -0.26
CA ALA A 301 3.38 -13.12 -1.57
C ALA A 301 4.70 -13.34 -2.31
N GLN A 302 4.65 -13.92 -3.50
CA GLN A 302 5.78 -14.04 -4.39
C GLN A 302 6.30 -12.67 -4.84
N ALA A 303 7.60 -12.62 -5.15
CA ALA A 303 8.24 -11.41 -5.63
C ALA A 303 7.63 -10.92 -6.95
N VAL A 304 7.29 -9.66 -7.01
CA VAL A 304 6.92 -8.96 -8.24
C VAL A 304 8.01 -7.95 -8.57
N GLN A 305 8.43 -7.91 -9.83
CA GLN A 305 9.45 -6.96 -10.27
C GLN A 305 8.85 -5.57 -10.43
N PHE A 306 9.43 -4.60 -9.73
CA PHE A 306 9.05 -3.20 -9.85
C PHE A 306 10.13 -2.44 -10.59
N VAL A 307 9.77 -1.86 -11.74
CA VAL A 307 10.67 -1.01 -12.50
C VAL A 307 10.89 0.30 -11.74
N ALA A 308 12.14 0.69 -11.56
CA ALA A 308 12.55 1.92 -10.92
C ALA A 308 13.19 2.87 -11.95
N MET A 309 12.96 4.17 -11.77
CA MET A 309 13.70 5.21 -12.50
C MET A 309 14.97 5.54 -11.71
N GLU A 310 16.10 5.46 -12.37
CA GLU A 310 17.37 5.97 -11.86
C GLU A 310 17.51 7.49 -12.05
#